data_04bb5180f8f6ff9e9624a40e98997d4b
#
_entry.id   04bb5180f8f6ff9e9624a40e98997d4b
#
_cell.length_a   1.000
_cell.length_b   1.000
_cell.length_c   1.000
_cell.angle_alpha   90.00
_cell.angle_beta   90.00
_cell.angle_gamma   90.00
#
_symmetry.space_group_name_H-M   'P 1'
#
loop_
_entity.id
_entity.type
_entity.pdbx_description
1 polymer ?
#
loop_
_entity_poly.entity_id
_entity_poly.type
_entity_poly.pdbx_seq_one_letter_code
_entity_poly.pdbx_strand_id
1 'polypeptide(L)'
;HQMWAAQHYKFNKPNRWMTSGGLGTMGYGVPAAVGVQIAHPKKLVIDIAGEASVLMTMQEMSTAVQYNLPIKIFILNNEYMGMVRQWQLFLIVLLIKTKTAFQ
;
A
#
# COMPACT_ATOMS: atom_id res chain seq x y z
N HIS A 1 3.57 1.39 -4.80
CA HIS A 1 4.20 1.62 -3.50
C HIS A 1 4.63 0.34 -2.81
N GLN A 2 3.76 -0.67 -2.69
CA GLN A 2 4.04 -1.94 -2.01
C GLN A 2 5.25 -2.67 -2.62
N MET A 3 5.24 -2.87 -3.93
CA MET A 3 6.32 -3.56 -4.64
C MET A 3 7.63 -2.79 -4.58
N TRP A 4 7.58 -1.47 -4.76
CA TRP A 4 8.76 -0.62 -4.69
C TRP A 4 9.37 -0.60 -3.29
N ALA A 5 8.54 -0.50 -2.26
CA ALA A 5 9.02 -0.58 -0.88
C ALA A 5 9.68 -1.94 -0.60
N ALA A 6 9.07 -3.05 -1.02
CA ALA A 6 9.63 -4.37 -0.85
C ALA A 6 10.97 -4.58 -1.58
N GLN A 7 11.14 -3.97 -2.76
CA GLN A 7 12.36 -4.11 -3.57
C GLN A 7 13.52 -3.24 -3.05
N HIS A 8 13.21 -2.03 -2.60
CA HIS A 8 14.25 -1.04 -2.29
C HIS A 8 14.57 -0.91 -0.82
N TYR A 9 13.67 -1.31 0.08
CA TYR A 9 13.95 -1.27 1.50
C TYR A 9 14.85 -2.46 1.91
N LYS A 10 15.96 -2.16 2.58
CA LYS A 10 16.89 -3.19 3.08
C LYS A 10 16.48 -3.63 4.49
N PHE A 11 15.96 -4.84 4.59
CA PHE A 11 15.57 -5.44 5.86
C PHE A 11 16.80 -6.04 6.56
N ASN A 12 17.20 -5.45 7.67
CA ASN A 12 18.35 -5.91 8.46
C ASN A 12 17.96 -6.61 9.77
N LYS A 13 16.66 -6.72 10.05
CA LYS A 13 16.11 -7.41 11.23
C LYS A 13 14.80 -8.09 10.88
N PRO A 14 14.51 -9.27 11.46
CA PRO A 14 13.24 -9.95 11.25
C PRO A 14 12.07 -9.15 11.87
N ASN A 15 10.85 -9.46 11.42
CA ASN A 15 9.60 -8.87 11.92
C ASN A 15 9.56 -7.34 11.91
N ARG A 16 10.13 -6.74 10.83
CA ARG A 16 10.15 -5.28 10.61
C ARG A 16 9.33 -4.84 9.41
N TRP A 17 8.65 -5.76 8.80
CA TRP A 17 7.82 -5.52 7.63
C TRP A 17 6.43 -6.13 7.83
N MET A 18 5.40 -5.35 7.53
CA MET A 18 4.02 -5.80 7.54
C MET A 18 3.35 -5.36 6.23
N THR A 19 2.69 -6.27 5.57
CA THR A 19 2.01 -6.00 4.31
C THR A 19 0.88 -7.01 4.08
N SER A 20 -0.13 -6.63 3.32
CA SER A 20 -1.14 -7.57 2.83
C SER A 20 -0.57 -8.38 1.67
N GLY A 21 0.29 -9.37 1.99
CA GLY A 21 1.01 -10.16 0.99
C GLY A 21 0.19 -11.29 0.34
N GLY A 22 -0.95 -11.65 0.91
CA GLY A 22 -1.87 -12.64 0.35
C GLY A 22 -2.77 -12.05 -0.72
N LEU A 23 -3.82 -11.36 -0.30
CA LEU A 23 -4.80 -10.75 -1.21
C LEU A 23 -4.37 -9.38 -1.77
N GLY A 24 -3.35 -8.75 -1.20
CA GLY A 24 -2.90 -7.43 -1.63
C GLY A 24 -3.94 -6.33 -1.36
N THR A 25 -4.62 -6.39 -0.22
CA THR A 25 -5.73 -5.51 0.13
C THR A 25 -5.28 -4.07 0.18
N MET A 26 -5.87 -3.21 -0.66
CA MET A 26 -5.65 -1.77 -0.61
C MET A 26 -6.25 -1.18 0.69
N GLY A 27 -5.60 -0.13 1.21
CA GLY A 27 -6.03 0.49 2.46
C GLY A 27 -5.53 -0.21 3.73
N TYR A 28 -4.74 -1.26 3.61
CA TYR A 28 -4.20 -2.02 4.74
C TYR A 28 -3.17 -1.22 5.57
N GLY A 29 -2.37 -0.36 4.95
CA GLY A 29 -1.20 0.28 5.56
C GLY A 29 -1.53 1.14 6.77
N VAL A 30 -2.43 2.11 6.63
CA VAL A 30 -2.78 3.05 7.69
C VAL A 30 -3.31 2.34 8.96
N PRO A 31 -4.35 1.46 8.90
CA PRO A 31 -4.83 0.77 10.08
C PRO A 31 -3.78 -0.16 10.68
N ALA A 32 -2.95 -0.81 9.85
CA ALA A 32 -1.86 -1.64 10.34
C ALA A 32 -0.81 -0.81 11.10
N ALA A 33 -0.44 0.36 10.59
CA ALA A 33 0.49 1.27 11.27
C ALA A 33 -0.04 1.75 12.62
N VAL A 34 -1.35 2.07 12.71
CA VAL A 34 -2.02 2.42 13.97
C VAL A 34 -1.90 1.27 14.97
N GLY A 35 -2.25 0.04 14.55
CA GLY A 35 -2.15 -1.14 15.41
C GLY A 35 -0.73 -1.43 15.89
N VAL A 36 0.25 -1.35 14.98
CA VAL A 36 1.66 -1.55 15.32
C VAL A 36 2.17 -0.47 16.28
N GLN A 37 1.77 0.79 16.08
CA GLN A 37 2.19 1.88 16.98
C GLN A 37 1.62 1.73 18.39
N ILE A 38 0.37 1.25 18.52
CA ILE A 38 -0.25 0.93 19.82
C ILE A 38 0.54 -0.19 20.52
N ALA A 39 0.85 -1.26 19.77
CA ALA A 39 1.62 -2.39 20.31
C ALA A 39 3.08 -2.03 20.65
N HIS A 40 3.64 -1.03 19.96
CA HIS A 40 5.03 -0.62 20.11
C HIS A 40 5.19 0.90 20.26
N PRO A 41 4.71 1.50 21.36
CA PRO A 41 4.60 2.96 21.50
C PRO A 41 5.93 3.72 21.45
N LYS A 42 7.04 3.04 21.74
CA LYS A 42 8.40 3.64 21.71
C LYS A 42 9.15 3.40 20.40
N LYS A 43 8.53 2.75 19.42
CA LYS A 43 9.18 2.47 18.14
C LYS A 43 8.73 3.44 17.07
N LEU A 44 9.62 3.75 16.15
CA LEU A 44 9.27 4.48 14.94
C LEU A 44 8.49 3.54 14.01
N VAL A 45 7.26 3.92 13.69
CA VAL A 45 6.40 3.22 12.73
C VAL A 45 6.23 4.08 11.50
N ILE A 46 6.51 3.50 10.35
CA ILE A 46 6.42 4.16 9.04
C ILE A 46 5.46 3.36 8.17
N ASP A 47 4.45 4.03 7.62
CA ASP A 47 3.59 3.51 6.57
C ASP A 47 4.05 4.07 5.22
N ILE A 48 4.28 3.20 4.25
CA ILE A 48 4.55 3.57 2.86
C ILE A 48 3.32 3.20 2.04
N ALA A 49 2.56 4.18 1.64
CA ALA A 49 1.25 4.00 1.02
C ALA A 49 1.13 4.71 -0.33
N GLY A 50 0.26 4.21 -1.18
CA GLY A 50 -0.22 4.94 -2.34
C GLY A 50 -1.38 5.86 -1.96
N GLU A 51 -1.63 6.91 -2.73
CA GLU A 51 -2.69 7.89 -2.48
C GLU A 51 -4.06 7.24 -2.35
N ALA A 52 -4.41 6.32 -3.23
CA ALA A 52 -5.69 5.62 -3.19
C ALA A 52 -5.81 4.70 -1.96
N SER A 53 -4.73 4.06 -1.53
CA SER A 53 -4.71 3.23 -0.33
C SER A 53 -4.98 4.06 0.93
N VAL A 54 -4.37 5.24 1.03
CA VAL A 54 -4.62 6.16 2.17
C VAL A 54 -6.07 6.62 2.17
N LEU A 55 -6.61 7.02 1.02
CA LEU A 55 -8.00 7.47 0.90
C LEU A 55 -9.02 6.42 1.34
N MET A 56 -8.74 5.13 1.12
CA MET A 56 -9.66 4.05 1.49
C MET A 56 -9.86 3.89 3.01
N THR A 57 -8.87 4.28 3.80
CA THR A 57 -8.87 4.09 5.26
C THR A 57 -8.40 5.33 6.03
N MET A 58 -8.48 6.50 5.41
CA MET A 58 -8.02 7.75 6.02
C MET A 58 -8.71 8.09 7.35
N GLN A 59 -9.92 7.58 7.58
CA GLN A 59 -10.65 7.76 8.83
C GLN A 59 -9.87 7.19 10.04
N GLU A 60 -9.00 6.23 9.84
CA GLU A 60 -8.16 5.67 10.91
C GLU A 60 -7.12 6.67 11.45
N MET A 61 -6.86 7.74 10.71
CA MET A 61 -6.02 8.85 11.20
C MET A 61 -6.65 9.54 12.42
N SER A 62 -8.00 9.53 12.55
CA SER A 62 -8.67 10.07 13.73
C SER A 62 -8.28 9.32 15.00
N THR A 63 -8.16 8.00 14.91
CA THR A 63 -7.66 7.15 15.99
C THR A 63 -6.20 7.49 16.32
N ALA A 64 -5.36 7.66 15.31
CA ALA A 64 -3.96 8.05 15.52
C ALA A 64 -3.83 9.39 16.24
N VAL A 65 -4.64 10.38 15.88
CA VAL A 65 -4.67 11.69 16.54
C VAL A 65 -5.20 11.58 17.96
N GLN A 66 -6.32 10.88 18.17
CA GLN A 66 -6.95 10.71 19.48
C GLN A 66 -6.00 10.10 20.52
N TYR A 67 -5.19 9.13 20.09
CA TYR A 67 -4.23 8.43 20.95
C TYR A 67 -2.81 8.99 20.87
N ASN A 68 -2.59 10.13 20.19
CA ASN A 68 -1.28 10.77 20.01
C ASN A 68 -0.23 9.80 19.47
N LEU A 69 -0.59 8.98 18.49
CA LEU A 69 0.31 8.00 17.89
C LEU A 69 1.27 8.68 16.89
N PRO A 70 2.59 8.62 17.09
CA PRO A 70 3.57 9.35 16.26
C PRO A 70 3.91 8.62 14.95
N ILE A 71 2.94 7.95 14.32
CA ILE A 71 3.13 7.27 13.04
C ILE A 71 3.57 8.25 11.95
N LYS A 72 4.38 7.77 11.02
CA LYS A 72 4.81 8.52 9.83
C LYS A 72 4.22 7.87 8.60
N ILE A 73 3.46 8.61 7.81
CA ILE A 73 2.84 8.14 6.58
C ILE A 73 3.53 8.82 5.40
N PHE A 74 4.18 8.00 4.54
CA PHE A 74 4.79 8.45 3.31
C PHE A 74 3.89 8.06 2.15
N ILE A 75 3.26 9.05 1.52
CA ILE A 75 2.37 8.85 0.38
C ILE A 75 3.17 8.96 -0.90
N LEU A 76 3.29 7.85 -1.63
CA LEU A 76 3.86 7.81 -2.96
C LEU A 76 2.75 8.07 -3.98
N ASN A 77 2.51 9.34 -4.25
CA ASN A 77 1.48 9.77 -5.19
C ASN A 77 2.01 9.73 -6.62
N ASN A 78 1.44 8.86 -7.44
CA ASN A 78 1.70 8.80 -8.88
C ASN A 78 0.42 9.01 -9.72
N GLU A 79 -0.66 9.42 -9.07
CA GLU A 79 -1.98 9.68 -9.68
C GLU A 79 -2.62 8.44 -10.34
N TYR A 80 -2.17 7.24 -9.97
CA TYR A 80 -2.66 5.99 -10.52
C TYR A 80 -2.76 4.88 -9.47
N MET A 81 -3.79 4.07 -9.56
CA MET A 81 -3.79 2.73 -8.98
C MET A 81 -2.96 1.81 -9.89
N GLY A 82 -1.63 1.83 -9.73
CA GLY A 82 -0.67 1.30 -10.68
C GLY A 82 -0.90 -0.16 -11.09
N MET A 83 -1.19 -1.06 -10.14
CA MET A 83 -1.48 -2.47 -10.43
C MET A 83 -2.78 -2.64 -11.21
N VAL A 84 -3.84 -1.90 -10.86
CA VAL A 84 -5.11 -1.92 -11.57
C VAL A 84 -4.92 -1.45 -13.01
N ARG A 85 -4.22 -0.34 -13.21
CA ARG A 85 -3.89 0.19 -14.53
C ARG A 85 -3.09 -0.80 -15.37
N GLN A 86 -2.11 -1.47 -14.78
CA GLN A 86 -1.28 -2.46 -15.46
C GLN A 86 -2.13 -3.62 -15.99
N TRP A 87 -3.03 -4.16 -15.18
CA TRP A 87 -3.93 -5.22 -15.60
C TRP A 87 -4.94 -4.78 -16.65
N GLN A 88 -5.49 -3.58 -16.53
CA GLN A 88 -6.41 -3.02 -17.53
C GLN A 88 -5.71 -2.90 -18.89
N LEU A 89 -4.50 -2.35 -18.94
CA LEU A 89 -3.72 -2.24 -20.17
C LEU A 89 -3.39 -3.61 -20.76
N PHE A 90 -3.01 -4.58 -19.93
CA PHE A 90 -2.71 -5.92 -20.38
C PHE A 90 -3.93 -6.60 -21.00
N LEU A 91 -5.10 -6.51 -20.36
CA LEU A 91 -6.36 -7.06 -20.89
C LEU A 91 -6.77 -6.40 -22.21
N ILE A 92 -6.64 -5.08 -22.33
CA ILE A 92 -6.95 -4.36 -23.57
C ILE A 92 -6.05 -4.85 -24.70
N VAL A 93 -4.74 -4.96 -24.46
CA VAL A 93 -3.79 -5.45 -25.47
C VAL A 93 -4.10 -6.90 -25.87
N LEU A 94 -4.45 -7.75 -24.91
CA LEU A 94 -4.84 -9.14 -25.20
C LEU A 94 -6.09 -9.21 -26.05
N LEU A 95 -7.12 -8.43 -25.73
CA LEU A 95 -8.38 -8.38 -26.49
C LEU A 95 -8.19 -7.86 -27.92
N ILE A 96 -7.30 -6.89 -28.14
CA ILE A 96 -6.99 -6.40 -29.47
C ILE A 96 -6.28 -7.51 -30.28
N LYS A 97 -5.28 -8.18 -29.70
CA LYS A 97 -4.56 -9.26 -30.37
C LYS A 97 -5.46 -10.45 -30.74
N THR A 98 -6.41 -10.81 -29.89
CA THR A 98 -7.35 -11.88 -30.20
C THR A 98 -8.29 -11.50 -31.33
N LYS A 99 -8.77 -10.27 -31.41
CA LYS A 99 -9.60 -9.80 -32.53
C LYS A 99 -8.87 -9.85 -33.87
N THR A 100 -7.59 -9.50 -33.92
CA THR A 100 -6.79 -9.53 -35.15
C THR A 100 -6.37 -10.93 -35.58
N ALA A 101 -6.41 -11.92 -34.68
CA ALA A 101 -6.10 -13.32 -35.00
C ALA A 101 -7.28 -14.08 -35.64
N PHE A 102 -8.50 -13.52 -35.57
CA PHE A 102 -9.73 -14.12 -36.14
C PHE A 102 -10.23 -13.39 -37.42
N GLN A 103 -9.43 -12.49 -37.98
CA GLN A 103 -9.63 -11.90 -39.31
C GLN A 103 -8.63 -12.50 -40.31
#